data_4f557ea155e13145e95c0fd6983ea088
#
_entry.id   4f557ea155e13145e95c0fd6983ea088
#
_cell.length_a   1.000
_cell.length_b   1.000
_cell.length_c   1.000
_cell.angle_alpha   90.00
_cell.angle_beta   90.00
_cell.angle_gamma   90.00
#
_symmetry.space_group_name_H-M   'P 1'
#
loop_
_entity.id
_entity.type
_entity.pdbx_description
1 polymer ?
#
loop_
_entity_poly.entity_id
_entity_poly.type
_entity_poly.pdbx_seq_one_letter_code
_entity_poly.pdbx_strand_id
1 'polypeptide(L)'
;MWHKNRIAIGMLLGIVMSVIMPATHADLLPDEAVLTPKYMVTARDSEIYSLVGEQVIPVGEVKEDQLIQVLPAAAEYYEFKFGNGIGFIDKDDLRDINKARKNNDILGDLNKPLPNQNIIIKRETPVYLTADVDSEQFATLGENLRYPIVGKLKDKLSNTWYQVNIGDRLGYVSSSDAEIDNGIPILTYHHMLKNEENKRFLNTSTTTSDAAFSNQMTYLKQTGYDTISLYQLEGYLNNKINLPGKVVVLTFDDGLKSVHRYAYPILKENGFRATAFIISSRIKRHPQKWNPDSLQFMSISELKEIQDVFDIQSHTHFLHRTDNKRNPILLSRSYHNIVFDFEHSRRALSQFNPHVVFLSYPFGGFNQTAIDAAKNAGFHLAVTTMQGKVKPGDNPYTLKRLYILRTDSIPTMAERIANEPASRLPLHLR
;
A
#
# COMPACT_ATOMS: atom_id res chain seq x y z
N MET A 1 8.98 30.81 10.40
CA MET A 1 9.39 29.52 9.79
C MET A 1 8.23 28.62 9.38
N TRP A 2 7.18 28.40 10.17
CA TRP A 2 6.05 27.48 9.87
C TRP A 2 5.18 27.81 8.64
N HIS A 3 5.13 29.05 8.18
CA HIS A 3 4.28 29.44 7.02
C HIS A 3 4.94 29.22 5.65
N LYS A 4 6.27 29.27 5.54
CA LYS A 4 6.99 29.00 4.28
C LYS A 4 6.91 27.50 3.90
N ASN A 5 7.02 26.60 4.86
CA ASN A 5 6.98 25.15 4.62
C ASN A 5 5.63 24.65 4.06
N ARG A 6 4.49 25.28 4.42
CA ARG A 6 3.18 24.86 3.90
C ARG A 6 2.96 25.17 2.42
N ILE A 7 3.55 26.24 1.89
CA ILE A 7 3.42 26.63 0.47
C ILE A 7 4.33 25.76 -0.40
N ALA A 8 5.55 25.48 0.07
CA ALA A 8 6.50 24.61 -0.61
C ALA A 8 6.04 23.14 -0.67
N ILE A 9 5.45 22.62 0.41
CA ILE A 9 4.84 21.29 0.48
C ILE A 9 3.64 21.17 -0.49
N GLY A 10 2.84 22.24 -0.64
CA GLY A 10 1.74 22.26 -1.62
C GLY A 10 2.23 22.19 -3.08
N MET A 11 3.37 22.80 -3.43
CA MET A 11 3.99 22.71 -4.75
C MET A 11 4.64 21.34 -4.99
N LEU A 12 5.26 20.73 -3.97
CA LEU A 12 5.77 19.36 -4.05
C LEU A 12 4.67 18.34 -4.33
N LEU A 13 3.50 18.47 -3.68
CA LEU A 13 2.33 17.62 -3.93
C LEU A 13 1.85 17.70 -5.39
N GLY A 14 1.92 18.87 -6.03
CA GLY A 14 1.56 19.03 -7.43
C GLY A 14 2.48 18.27 -8.39
N ILE A 15 3.77 18.19 -8.10
CA ILE A 15 4.77 17.47 -8.90
C ILE A 15 4.71 15.97 -8.67
N VAL A 16 4.52 15.54 -7.43
CA VAL A 16 4.42 14.12 -7.06
C VAL A 16 3.12 13.49 -7.57
N MET A 17 2.00 14.23 -7.60
CA MET A 17 0.73 13.76 -8.17
C MET A 17 0.84 13.49 -9.67
N SER A 18 1.69 14.22 -10.42
CA SER A 18 1.93 13.94 -11.86
C SER A 18 2.68 12.63 -12.11
N VAL A 19 3.42 12.11 -11.13
CA VAL A 19 4.15 10.83 -11.22
C VAL A 19 3.26 9.63 -10.89
N ILE A 20 2.14 9.84 -10.16
CA ILE A 20 1.23 8.77 -9.70
C ILE A 20 0.03 8.59 -10.66
N MET A 21 -0.33 9.60 -11.46
CA MET A 21 -1.40 9.48 -12.45
C MET A 21 -0.91 8.83 -13.74
N PRO A 22 -1.65 7.86 -14.32
CA PRO A 22 -1.34 7.34 -15.64
C PRO A 22 -1.47 8.48 -16.66
N ALA A 23 -0.44 8.66 -17.48
CA ALA A 23 -0.38 9.66 -18.55
C ALA A 23 -1.54 9.45 -19.55
N THR A 24 -2.56 10.27 -19.44
CA THR A 24 -3.53 10.50 -20.52
C THR A 24 -3.23 11.87 -21.11
N HIS A 25 -2.77 11.86 -22.34
CA HIS A 25 -2.35 12.92 -23.24
C HIS A 25 -0.85 13.19 -23.24
N ALA A 26 -0.20 12.60 -24.24
CA ALA A 26 1.06 13.06 -24.77
C ALA A 26 0.79 14.37 -25.54
N ASP A 27 0.87 15.49 -24.84
CA ASP A 27 1.05 16.79 -25.45
C ASP A 27 2.39 17.35 -24.97
N LEU A 28 3.36 17.26 -25.90
CA LEU A 28 4.55 18.11 -26.07
C LEU A 28 5.00 18.88 -24.81
N LEU A 29 5.69 18.18 -23.91
CA LEU A 29 6.60 18.84 -22.99
C LEU A 29 7.85 19.26 -23.81
N PRO A 30 8.40 20.46 -23.57
CA PRO A 30 9.69 20.84 -24.15
C PRO A 30 10.74 19.83 -23.69
N ASP A 31 11.74 19.55 -24.53
CA ASP A 31 12.86 18.63 -24.32
C ASP A 31 13.18 18.46 -22.84
N GLU A 32 12.92 17.27 -22.30
CA GLU A 32 13.36 16.91 -20.94
C GLU A 32 14.88 17.06 -20.92
N ALA A 33 15.36 18.15 -20.34
CA ALA A 33 16.76 18.27 -20.00
C ALA A 33 17.09 17.06 -19.13
N VAL A 34 17.91 16.14 -19.63
CA VAL A 34 18.37 14.98 -18.88
C VAL A 34 19.04 15.50 -17.61
N LEU A 35 18.33 15.48 -16.49
CA LEU A 35 18.83 15.94 -15.22
C LEU A 35 19.99 15.02 -14.83
N THR A 36 21.20 15.58 -14.79
CA THR A 36 22.39 14.80 -14.46
C THR A 36 22.52 14.72 -12.93
N PRO A 37 22.60 13.51 -12.35
CA PRO A 37 22.87 13.34 -10.94
C PRO A 37 24.20 14.03 -10.56
N LYS A 38 24.22 14.70 -9.40
CA LYS A 38 25.42 15.28 -8.85
C LYS A 38 25.59 14.88 -7.38
N TYR A 39 26.82 14.86 -6.92
CA TYR A 39 27.11 14.65 -5.52
C TYR A 39 27.23 16.00 -4.82
N MET A 40 26.57 16.11 -3.66
CA MET A 40 26.61 17.29 -2.81
C MET A 40 26.85 16.86 -1.36
N VAL A 41 27.30 17.82 -0.55
CA VAL A 41 27.60 17.61 0.87
C VAL A 41 26.62 18.40 1.69
N THR A 42 26.06 17.80 2.74
CA THR A 42 25.21 18.48 3.72
C THR A 42 26.01 19.55 4.46
N ALA A 43 25.51 20.77 4.49
CA ALA A 43 26.13 21.92 5.18
C ALA A 43 25.78 21.97 6.67
N ARG A 44 24.77 21.22 7.07
CA ARG A 44 24.26 21.03 8.44
C ARG A 44 23.44 19.75 8.51
N ASP A 45 23.02 19.34 9.72
CA ASP A 45 22.01 18.29 9.87
C ASP A 45 20.74 18.72 9.12
N SER A 46 20.27 17.86 8.22
CA SER A 46 19.29 18.22 7.19
C SER A 46 18.13 17.24 7.18
N GLU A 47 16.92 17.74 7.38
CA GLU A 47 15.70 16.94 7.40
C GLU A 47 15.39 16.34 6.03
N ILE A 48 15.03 15.07 6.00
CA ILE A 48 14.58 14.36 4.79
C ILE A 48 13.07 14.35 4.78
N TYR A 49 12.48 14.83 3.69
CA TYR A 49 11.05 14.68 3.40
C TYR A 49 10.85 13.57 2.36
N SER A 50 9.77 12.82 2.46
CA SER A 50 9.40 11.82 1.45
C SER A 50 7.88 11.70 1.32
N LEU A 51 7.44 11.23 0.16
CA LEU A 51 6.05 10.85 -0.04
C LEU A 51 5.82 9.49 0.64
N VAL A 52 5.04 9.51 1.71
CA VAL A 52 4.62 8.32 2.44
C VAL A 52 3.09 8.24 2.35
N GLY A 53 2.60 7.25 1.61
CA GLY A 53 1.18 7.22 1.25
C GLY A 53 0.81 8.37 0.31
N GLU A 54 -0.02 9.31 0.78
CA GLU A 54 -0.44 10.51 0.04
C GLU A 54 0.12 11.80 0.66
N GLN A 55 1.01 11.70 1.62
CA GLN A 55 1.53 12.86 2.36
C GLN A 55 3.04 12.96 2.22
N VAL A 56 3.52 14.18 2.01
CA VAL A 56 4.94 14.50 2.15
C VAL A 56 5.20 14.81 3.62
N ILE A 57 5.97 13.96 4.28
CA ILE A 57 6.27 14.05 5.71
C ILE A 57 7.77 13.94 5.96
N PRO A 58 8.28 14.46 7.09
CA PRO A 58 9.65 14.18 7.50
C PRO A 58 9.80 12.68 7.82
N VAL A 59 10.85 12.07 7.30
CA VAL A 59 11.12 10.62 7.41
C VAL A 59 12.48 10.28 7.97
N GLY A 60 13.26 11.28 8.31
CA GLY A 60 14.61 11.14 8.85
C GLY A 60 15.45 12.37 8.64
N GLU A 61 16.74 12.22 8.79
CA GLU A 61 17.73 13.30 8.72
C GLU A 61 19.03 12.77 8.12
N VAL A 62 19.74 13.58 7.34
CA VAL A 62 21.15 13.36 6.98
C VAL A 62 22.01 14.27 7.84
N LYS A 63 23.06 13.75 8.47
CA LYS A 63 23.96 14.52 9.32
C LYS A 63 24.80 15.51 8.52
N GLU A 64 25.33 16.52 9.19
CA GLU A 64 26.28 17.48 8.61
C GLU A 64 27.49 16.77 7.98
N ASP A 65 28.05 17.37 6.94
CA ASP A 65 29.27 16.93 6.26
C ASP A 65 29.16 15.56 5.58
N GLN A 66 27.93 15.12 5.23
CA GLN A 66 27.69 13.84 4.54
C GLN A 66 27.52 14.03 3.02
N LEU A 67 28.15 13.15 2.26
CA LEU A 67 28.09 13.13 0.80
C LEU A 67 26.87 12.32 0.35
N ILE A 68 25.99 12.91 -0.44
CA ILE A 68 24.82 12.25 -1.05
C ILE A 68 24.71 12.57 -2.54
N GLN A 69 24.19 11.63 -3.31
CA GLN A 69 23.86 11.85 -4.71
C GLN A 69 22.45 12.43 -4.81
N VAL A 70 22.32 13.53 -5.53
CA VAL A 70 21.06 14.26 -5.69
C VAL A 70 20.79 14.60 -7.15
N LEU A 71 19.50 14.83 -7.45
CA LEU A 71 18.99 15.39 -8.70
C LEU A 71 18.30 16.73 -8.41
N PRO A 72 18.39 17.72 -9.28
CA PRO A 72 17.58 18.94 -9.16
C PRO A 72 16.09 18.57 -9.16
N ALA A 73 15.34 19.09 -8.17
CA ALA A 73 13.90 18.98 -8.10
C ALA A 73 13.24 20.37 -8.28
N ALA A 74 12.04 20.56 -7.75
CA ALA A 74 11.38 21.86 -7.72
C ALA A 74 12.25 22.96 -7.06
N ALA A 75 11.90 24.21 -7.28
CA ALA A 75 12.74 25.40 -7.05
C ALA A 75 13.63 25.39 -5.80
N GLU A 76 13.17 24.84 -4.69
CA GLU A 76 13.84 24.91 -3.37
C GLU A 76 14.39 23.57 -2.87
N TYR A 77 14.23 22.45 -3.62
CA TYR A 77 14.61 21.11 -3.18
C TYR A 77 15.51 20.40 -4.19
N TYR A 78 16.34 19.51 -3.65
CA TYR A 78 16.93 18.39 -4.38
C TYR A 78 16.19 17.10 -4.05
N GLU A 79 16.07 16.21 -5.02
CA GLU A 79 15.60 14.85 -4.81
C GLU A 79 16.76 13.85 -4.80
N PHE A 80 16.58 12.75 -4.07
CA PHE A 80 17.54 11.66 -4.03
C PHE A 80 16.83 10.34 -3.76
N LYS A 81 17.51 9.23 -4.04
CA LYS A 81 16.96 7.91 -3.77
C LYS A 81 16.83 7.67 -2.27
N PHE A 82 15.59 7.41 -1.82
CA PHE A 82 15.27 7.15 -0.44
C PHE A 82 14.27 6.00 -0.32
N GLY A 83 14.76 4.84 0.12
CA GLY A 83 13.94 3.64 0.24
C GLY A 83 13.35 3.16 -1.09
N ASN A 84 12.02 2.91 -1.11
CA ASN A 84 11.25 2.54 -2.29
C ASN A 84 10.74 3.77 -3.08
N GLY A 85 11.09 4.98 -2.66
CA GLY A 85 10.63 6.22 -3.27
C GLY A 85 11.75 7.25 -3.37
N ILE A 86 11.35 8.50 -3.30
CA ILE A 86 12.20 9.68 -3.43
C ILE A 86 12.21 10.42 -2.10
N GLY A 87 13.41 10.80 -1.64
CA GLY A 87 13.62 11.77 -0.59
C GLY A 87 13.84 13.16 -1.15
N PHE A 88 13.43 14.18 -0.42
CA PHE A 88 13.65 15.58 -0.73
C PHE A 88 14.44 16.24 0.40
N ILE A 89 15.39 17.08 0.04
CA ILE A 89 16.22 17.87 0.96
C ILE A 89 16.29 19.31 0.46
N ASP A 90 16.29 20.26 1.38
CA ASP A 90 16.37 21.68 1.07
C ASP A 90 17.70 22.00 0.37
N LYS A 91 17.67 22.81 -0.68
CA LYS A 91 18.87 23.24 -1.39
C LYS A 91 19.82 24.05 -0.53
N ASP A 92 19.29 24.83 0.39
CA ASP A 92 20.09 25.64 1.32
C ASP A 92 20.85 24.81 2.36
N ASP A 93 20.48 23.54 2.50
CA ASP A 93 21.15 22.57 3.38
C ASP A 93 22.32 21.84 2.70
N LEU A 94 22.55 22.11 1.40
CA LEU A 94 23.56 21.43 0.62
C LEU A 94 24.61 22.42 0.09
N ARG A 95 25.85 21.94 -0.02
CA ARG A 95 26.97 22.67 -0.62
C ARG A 95 27.69 21.80 -1.64
N ASP A 96 28.34 22.44 -2.60
CA ASP A 96 29.17 21.75 -3.57
C ASP A 96 30.37 21.04 -2.92
N ILE A 97 30.82 19.96 -3.54
CA ILE A 97 31.99 19.22 -3.07
C ILE A 97 33.24 20.08 -3.26
N ASN A 98 33.94 20.38 -2.15
CA ASN A 98 35.29 20.93 -2.25
C ASN A 98 36.23 19.87 -2.86
N LYS A 99 37.11 20.28 -3.79
CA LYS A 99 38.03 19.41 -4.57
C LYS A 99 38.93 18.44 -3.77
N ALA A 100 38.94 18.54 -2.43
CA ALA A 100 39.80 17.76 -1.56
C ALA A 100 39.18 16.43 -1.05
N ARG A 101 37.84 16.21 -1.22
CA ARG A 101 37.18 14.99 -0.71
C ARG A 101 37.30 13.88 -1.75
N LYS A 102 37.99 12.79 -1.42
CA LYS A 102 38.13 11.61 -2.26
C LYS A 102 36.83 10.79 -2.25
N ASN A 103 36.40 10.37 -3.45
CA ASN A 103 35.18 9.58 -3.72
C ASN A 103 35.13 8.15 -3.12
N ASN A 104 35.84 7.86 -2.03
CA ASN A 104 35.96 6.48 -1.52
C ASN A 104 34.70 5.94 -0.83
N ASP A 105 33.70 6.80 -0.57
CA ASP A 105 32.50 6.42 0.21
C ASP A 105 31.26 6.16 -0.67
N ILE A 106 31.39 6.25 -2.00
CA ILE A 106 30.28 6.10 -2.92
C ILE A 106 30.30 4.68 -3.47
N LEU A 107 29.26 3.95 -3.15
CA LEU A 107 29.04 2.61 -3.65
C LEU A 107 28.08 2.66 -4.83
N GLY A 108 28.58 2.61 -6.04
CA GLY A 108 27.77 2.53 -7.24
C GLY A 108 26.87 1.29 -7.27
N ASP A 109 26.50 0.78 -8.42
CA ASP A 109 25.53 -0.30 -8.72
C ASP A 109 25.44 -1.54 -7.79
N LEU A 110 26.27 -1.66 -6.77
CA LEU A 110 26.27 -2.75 -5.80
C LEU A 110 25.09 -2.70 -4.81
N ASN A 111 24.36 -1.60 -4.77
CA ASN A 111 23.31 -1.32 -3.77
C ASN A 111 21.89 -1.59 -4.28
N LYS A 112 21.68 -2.63 -5.08
CA LYS A 112 20.34 -3.05 -5.44
C LYS A 112 19.64 -3.66 -4.21
N PRO A 113 18.39 -3.26 -3.90
CA PRO A 113 17.64 -3.90 -2.83
C PRO A 113 17.63 -5.42 -2.99
N LEU A 114 17.76 -6.15 -1.87
CA LEU A 114 17.52 -7.58 -1.88
C LEU A 114 16.08 -7.83 -2.30
N PRO A 115 15.84 -8.71 -3.27
CA PRO A 115 14.48 -8.99 -3.71
C PRO A 115 13.58 -9.35 -2.51
N ASN A 116 12.44 -8.67 -2.42
CA ASN A 116 11.38 -8.95 -1.45
C ASN A 116 11.75 -8.78 0.03
N GLN A 117 12.81 -8.04 0.36
CA GLN A 117 13.23 -7.81 1.74
C GLN A 117 13.19 -6.34 2.12
N ASN A 118 12.27 -6.03 3.04
CA ASN A 118 12.18 -4.75 3.71
C ASN A 118 12.28 -4.93 5.22
N ILE A 119 12.57 -3.83 5.90
CA ILE A 119 12.47 -3.69 7.35
C ILE A 119 11.40 -2.65 7.70
N ILE A 120 10.90 -2.71 8.93
CA ILE A 120 10.08 -1.66 9.55
C ILE A 120 10.91 -1.07 10.68
N ILE A 121 11.07 0.24 10.67
CA ILE A 121 11.79 0.99 11.70
C ILE A 121 10.88 1.11 12.93
N LYS A 122 11.32 0.62 14.09
CA LYS A 122 10.52 0.55 15.33
C LYS A 122 10.51 1.83 16.14
N ARG A 123 11.53 2.68 15.96
CA ARG A 123 11.72 3.98 16.61
C ARG A 123 12.66 4.79 15.75
N GLU A 124 12.76 6.09 15.97
CA GLU A 124 13.80 6.89 15.31
C GLU A 124 15.16 6.22 15.51
N THR A 125 15.83 5.94 14.41
CA THR A 125 16.95 4.98 14.38
C THR A 125 18.16 5.58 13.66
N PRO A 126 19.33 5.56 14.31
CA PRO A 126 20.58 5.96 13.67
C PRO A 126 20.98 5.00 12.54
N VAL A 127 21.55 5.57 11.50
CA VAL A 127 22.16 4.85 10.38
C VAL A 127 23.67 5.09 10.43
N TYR A 128 24.42 4.04 10.61
CA TYR A 128 25.87 4.06 10.82
C TYR A 128 26.64 3.78 9.53
N LEU A 129 27.90 4.23 9.46
CA LEU A 129 28.79 3.95 8.33
C LEU A 129 29.30 2.50 8.30
N THR A 130 29.34 1.84 9.44
CA THR A 130 29.70 0.42 9.58
C THR A 130 28.72 -0.27 10.51
N ALA A 131 28.76 -1.62 10.53
CA ALA A 131 27.94 -2.43 11.43
C ALA A 131 28.46 -2.40 12.88
N ASP A 132 28.54 -1.21 13.45
CA ASP A 132 29.09 -0.94 14.77
C ASP A 132 28.40 0.32 15.34
N VAL A 133 27.89 0.25 16.57
CA VAL A 133 27.24 1.38 17.25
C VAL A 133 28.20 2.50 17.62
N ASP A 134 29.49 2.21 17.68
CA ASP A 134 30.53 3.19 17.94
C ASP A 134 31.03 3.87 16.66
N SER A 135 30.54 3.46 15.48
CA SER A 135 30.92 4.08 14.23
C SER A 135 30.17 5.41 14.00
N GLU A 136 30.67 6.21 13.08
CA GLU A 136 30.05 7.48 12.71
C GLU A 136 28.61 7.25 12.21
N GLN A 137 27.70 8.05 12.75
CA GLN A 137 26.31 8.12 12.30
C GLN A 137 26.20 9.16 11.17
N PHE A 138 25.69 8.76 10.00
CA PHE A 138 25.55 9.70 8.90
C PHE A 138 24.10 10.08 8.59
N ALA A 139 23.11 9.34 9.11
CA ALA A 139 21.70 9.65 8.94
C ALA A 139 20.86 9.08 10.09
N THR A 140 19.59 9.46 10.15
CA THR A 140 18.55 8.80 10.94
C THR A 140 17.40 8.39 10.02
N LEU A 141 16.67 7.35 10.40
CA LEU A 141 15.40 6.94 9.80
C LEU A 141 14.28 7.09 10.83
N GLY A 142 13.16 7.68 10.40
CA GLY A 142 11.99 7.92 11.23
C GLY A 142 11.29 6.62 11.65
N GLU A 143 10.58 6.67 12.77
CA GLU A 143 9.75 5.58 13.28
C GLU A 143 8.65 5.18 12.29
N ASN A 144 8.27 3.91 12.31
CA ASN A 144 7.17 3.35 11.52
C ASN A 144 7.38 3.45 9.99
N LEU A 145 8.62 3.58 9.51
CA LEU A 145 8.95 3.62 8.09
C LEU A 145 9.27 2.21 7.58
N ARG A 146 8.70 1.82 6.44
CA ARG A 146 9.12 0.64 5.65
C ARG A 146 10.31 1.01 4.80
N TYR A 147 11.39 0.25 4.90
CA TYR A 147 12.62 0.57 4.19
C TYR A 147 13.24 -0.69 3.55
N PRO A 148 13.62 -0.66 2.26
CA PRO A 148 14.26 -1.80 1.60
C PRO A 148 15.68 -1.99 2.12
N ILE A 149 16.09 -3.24 2.29
CA ILE A 149 17.46 -3.58 2.62
C ILE A 149 18.21 -4.08 1.38
N VAL A 150 19.48 -3.69 1.28
CA VAL A 150 20.40 -4.12 0.22
C VAL A 150 21.31 -5.25 0.67
N GLY A 151 21.39 -5.48 1.98
CA GLY A 151 22.20 -6.55 2.57
C GLY A 151 21.82 -6.84 4.01
N LYS A 152 22.36 -7.94 4.51
CA LYS A 152 22.24 -8.36 5.90
C LYS A 152 23.53 -9.04 6.33
N LEU A 153 24.05 -8.64 7.47
CA LEU A 153 25.28 -9.20 8.01
C LEU A 153 25.21 -9.34 9.54
N LYS A 154 26.21 -10.00 10.10
CA LYS A 154 26.42 -10.09 11.54
C LYS A 154 27.72 -9.38 11.91
N ASP A 155 27.69 -8.64 13.02
CA ASP A 155 28.90 -8.10 13.63
C ASP A 155 29.71 -9.17 14.37
N LYS A 156 30.82 -8.78 14.97
CA LYS A 156 31.71 -9.68 15.74
C LYS A 156 31.03 -10.31 16.97
N LEU A 157 29.98 -9.69 17.47
CA LEU A 157 29.19 -10.16 18.61
C LEU A 157 27.96 -10.98 18.18
N SER A 158 27.84 -11.30 16.87
CA SER A 158 26.74 -12.01 16.25
C SER A 158 25.40 -11.24 16.23
N ASN A 159 25.39 -9.92 16.49
CA ASN A 159 24.23 -9.08 16.28
C ASN A 159 23.96 -8.92 14.79
N THR A 160 22.68 -8.90 14.43
CA THR A 160 22.27 -8.72 13.03
C THR A 160 22.18 -7.24 12.69
N TRP A 161 22.70 -6.87 11.54
CA TRP A 161 22.66 -5.54 10.95
C TRP A 161 22.03 -5.60 9.57
N TYR A 162 21.23 -4.59 9.25
CA TYR A 162 20.62 -4.41 7.94
C TYR A 162 21.34 -3.31 7.18
N GLN A 163 21.71 -3.59 5.94
CA GLN A 163 22.28 -2.59 5.04
C GLN A 163 21.18 -1.85 4.32
N VAL A 164 21.23 -0.53 4.30
CA VAL A 164 20.29 0.37 3.64
C VAL A 164 21.01 1.32 2.70
N ASN A 165 20.32 1.85 1.69
CA ASN A 165 20.89 2.84 0.77
C ASN A 165 20.13 4.17 0.93
N ILE A 166 20.86 5.24 1.22
CA ILE A 166 20.35 6.60 1.32
C ILE A 166 21.21 7.51 0.42
N GLY A 167 20.61 8.06 -0.64
CA GLY A 167 21.32 8.96 -1.55
C GLY A 167 22.58 8.34 -2.18
N ASP A 168 22.46 7.09 -2.61
CA ASP A 168 23.54 6.24 -3.16
C ASP A 168 24.70 5.95 -2.18
N ARG A 169 24.41 6.07 -0.90
CA ARG A 169 25.35 5.76 0.18
C ARG A 169 24.86 4.57 1.00
N LEU A 170 25.76 3.63 1.25
CA LEU A 170 25.48 2.46 2.10
C LEU A 170 25.54 2.84 3.58
N GLY A 171 24.55 2.41 4.33
CA GLY A 171 24.48 2.56 5.77
C GLY A 171 24.00 1.29 6.47
N TYR A 172 24.09 1.28 7.79
CA TYR A 172 23.83 0.12 8.63
C TYR A 172 22.84 0.46 9.75
N VAL A 173 21.77 -0.33 9.85
CA VAL A 173 20.74 -0.24 10.88
C VAL A 173 20.78 -1.50 11.74
N SER A 174 20.79 -1.35 13.06
CA SER A 174 20.74 -2.49 13.98
C SER A 174 19.40 -3.19 13.96
N SER A 175 19.40 -4.52 14.05
CA SER A 175 18.16 -5.30 14.20
C SER A 175 17.46 -5.09 15.56
N SER A 176 18.10 -4.41 16.53
CA SER A 176 17.42 -3.95 17.75
C SER A 176 16.36 -2.89 17.46
N ASP A 177 16.61 -2.06 16.45
CA ASP A 177 15.83 -0.86 16.11
C ASP A 177 14.90 -1.04 14.91
N ALA A 178 15.06 -2.15 14.20
CA ALA A 178 14.23 -2.51 13.05
C ALA A 178 13.85 -3.99 13.09
N GLU A 179 12.76 -4.34 12.41
CA GLU A 179 12.31 -5.72 12.24
C GLU A 179 12.06 -6.04 10.77
N ILE A 180 12.15 -7.33 10.42
CA ILE A 180 11.84 -7.76 9.04
C ILE A 180 10.35 -7.54 8.77
N ASP A 181 10.06 -6.90 7.64
CA ASP A 181 8.70 -6.69 7.16
C ASP A 181 8.09 -8.01 6.66
N ASN A 182 6.99 -8.42 7.30
CA ASN A 182 6.24 -9.63 6.93
C ASN A 182 5.19 -9.40 5.83
N GLY A 183 5.13 -8.19 5.29
CA GLY A 183 4.23 -7.80 4.20
C GLY A 183 3.00 -7.03 4.64
N ILE A 184 2.26 -6.54 3.66
CA ILE A 184 1.07 -5.71 3.83
C ILE A 184 -0.18 -6.59 3.84
N PRO A 185 -1.02 -6.54 4.88
CA PRO A 185 -2.28 -7.27 4.92
C PRO A 185 -3.34 -6.60 4.02
N ILE A 186 -4.00 -7.40 3.18
CA ILE A 186 -5.24 -7.03 2.47
C ILE A 186 -6.38 -7.79 3.14
N LEU A 187 -7.25 -7.09 3.86
CA LEU A 187 -8.37 -7.70 4.56
C LEU A 187 -9.57 -7.83 3.64
N THR A 188 -10.29 -8.95 3.74
CA THR A 188 -11.44 -9.25 2.88
C THR A 188 -12.70 -9.42 3.69
N TYR A 189 -13.70 -8.63 3.34
CA TYR A 189 -15.06 -8.66 3.86
C TYR A 189 -16.07 -8.91 2.73
N HIS A 190 -17.28 -9.34 3.10
CA HIS A 190 -18.38 -9.56 2.16
C HIS A 190 -19.69 -9.03 2.74
N HIS A 191 -20.49 -9.90 3.35
CA HIS A 191 -21.79 -9.58 3.88
C HIS A 191 -21.73 -9.06 5.32
N MET A 192 -22.56 -8.06 5.65
CA MET A 192 -22.67 -7.53 7.00
C MET A 192 -24.11 -7.50 7.45
N LEU A 193 -24.37 -7.96 8.67
CA LEU A 193 -25.69 -7.93 9.28
C LEU A 193 -25.58 -7.60 10.77
N LYS A 194 -26.63 -6.97 11.33
CA LYS A 194 -26.80 -6.96 12.77
C LYS A 194 -27.05 -8.38 13.28
N ASN A 195 -26.58 -8.69 14.48
CA ASN A 195 -26.80 -10.03 15.05
C ASN A 195 -28.28 -10.38 15.16
N GLU A 196 -29.12 -9.40 15.50
CA GLU A 196 -30.58 -9.55 15.65
C GLU A 196 -31.29 -9.80 14.31
N GLU A 197 -30.75 -9.29 13.23
CA GLU A 197 -31.27 -9.47 11.87
C GLU A 197 -30.81 -10.78 11.21
N ASN A 198 -29.64 -11.30 11.63
CA ASN A 198 -29.01 -12.46 10.98
C ASN A 198 -29.67 -13.77 11.39
N LYS A 199 -30.69 -14.17 10.69
CA LYS A 199 -31.34 -15.48 10.87
C LYS A 199 -30.85 -16.50 9.84
N ARG A 200 -30.63 -16.08 8.62
CA ARG A 200 -30.36 -16.98 7.48
C ARG A 200 -28.87 -17.27 7.27
N PHE A 201 -27.99 -16.32 7.61
CA PHE A 201 -26.55 -16.39 7.31
C PHE A 201 -25.69 -16.71 8.54
N LEU A 202 -26.29 -17.29 9.58
CA LEU A 202 -25.59 -17.65 10.84
C LEU A 202 -24.41 -18.58 10.62
N ASN A 203 -24.51 -19.49 9.67
CA ASN A 203 -23.46 -20.47 9.34
C ASN A 203 -22.59 -20.04 8.15
N THR A 204 -22.72 -18.79 7.68
CA THR A 204 -21.90 -18.26 6.58
C THR A 204 -20.70 -17.51 7.18
N SER A 205 -19.51 -18.10 7.10
CA SER A 205 -18.28 -17.59 7.73
C SER A 205 -17.89 -16.19 7.24
N THR A 206 -18.29 -15.81 6.00
CA THR A 206 -18.03 -14.51 5.39
C THR A 206 -19.09 -13.45 5.72
N THR A 207 -20.07 -13.76 6.60
CA THR A 207 -21.02 -12.76 7.09
C THR A 207 -20.54 -12.24 8.46
N THR A 208 -20.03 -11.03 8.50
CA THR A 208 -19.53 -10.35 9.71
C THR A 208 -20.67 -9.54 10.34
N SER A 209 -20.74 -9.48 11.69
CA SER A 209 -21.68 -8.55 12.33
C SER A 209 -21.16 -7.10 12.26
N ASP A 210 -22.09 -6.15 12.19
CA ASP A 210 -21.77 -4.71 12.24
C ASP A 210 -20.99 -4.36 13.51
N ALA A 211 -21.38 -4.92 14.67
CA ALA A 211 -20.67 -4.73 15.93
C ALA A 211 -19.23 -5.28 15.91
N ALA A 212 -19.03 -6.50 15.35
CA ALA A 212 -17.69 -7.05 15.22
C ALA A 212 -16.83 -6.21 14.28
N PHE A 213 -17.38 -5.77 13.15
CA PHE A 213 -16.70 -4.90 12.23
C PHE A 213 -16.33 -3.55 12.87
N SER A 214 -17.26 -2.93 13.60
CA SER A 214 -16.99 -1.68 14.33
C SER A 214 -15.83 -1.85 15.33
N ASN A 215 -15.82 -2.94 16.11
CA ASN A 215 -14.72 -3.24 17.03
C ASN A 215 -13.39 -3.45 16.30
N GLN A 216 -13.41 -4.10 15.13
CA GLN A 216 -12.21 -4.30 14.29
C GLN A 216 -11.66 -2.97 13.77
N MET A 217 -12.52 -2.05 13.30
CA MET A 217 -12.08 -0.72 12.85
C MET A 217 -11.57 0.13 14.02
N THR A 218 -12.24 0.06 15.17
CA THR A 218 -11.77 0.70 16.40
C THR A 218 -10.39 0.19 16.82
N TYR A 219 -10.16 -1.12 16.76
CA TYR A 219 -8.85 -1.72 17.02
C TYR A 219 -7.78 -1.17 16.07
N LEU A 220 -8.02 -1.16 14.76
CA LEU A 220 -7.08 -0.62 13.79
C LEU A 220 -6.72 0.84 14.13
N LYS A 221 -7.74 1.68 14.40
CA LYS A 221 -7.55 3.09 14.76
C LYS A 221 -6.71 3.26 16.02
N GLN A 222 -7.04 2.54 17.09
CA GLN A 222 -6.37 2.65 18.40
C GLN A 222 -4.93 2.14 18.39
N THR A 223 -4.62 1.19 17.50
CA THR A 223 -3.27 0.63 17.36
C THR A 223 -2.42 1.32 16.31
N GLY A 224 -2.94 2.42 15.72
CA GLY A 224 -2.21 3.27 14.78
C GLY A 224 -2.06 2.66 13.37
N TYR A 225 -3.00 1.79 12.97
CA TYR A 225 -3.06 1.36 11.57
C TYR A 225 -3.78 2.40 10.72
N ASP A 226 -3.18 2.70 9.57
CA ASP A 226 -3.80 3.49 8.50
C ASP A 226 -4.30 2.57 7.37
N THR A 227 -5.39 2.99 6.71
CA THR A 227 -5.84 2.30 5.52
C THR A 227 -5.21 2.91 4.27
N ILE A 228 -4.66 2.06 3.40
CA ILE A 228 -4.12 2.46 2.11
C ILE A 228 -4.98 1.94 0.95
N SER A 229 -4.97 2.67 -0.15
CA SER A 229 -5.61 2.24 -1.40
C SER A 229 -4.80 1.17 -2.13
N LEU A 230 -5.44 0.46 -3.06
CA LEU A 230 -4.71 -0.44 -3.97
C LEU A 230 -3.76 0.32 -4.91
N TYR A 231 -4.01 1.60 -5.21
CA TYR A 231 -3.08 2.45 -5.97
C TYR A 231 -1.79 2.73 -5.19
N GLN A 232 -1.90 2.99 -3.89
CA GLN A 232 -0.74 3.15 -3.01
C GLN A 232 0.02 1.82 -2.87
N LEU A 233 -0.69 0.70 -2.73
CA LEU A 233 -0.07 -0.62 -2.73
C LEU A 233 0.67 -0.89 -4.06
N GLU A 234 0.05 -0.59 -5.20
CA GLU A 234 0.68 -0.71 -6.53
C GLU A 234 1.95 0.15 -6.63
N GLY A 235 1.89 1.42 -6.20
CA GLY A 235 3.03 2.32 -6.17
C GLY A 235 4.18 1.77 -5.32
N TYR A 236 3.87 1.18 -4.17
CA TYR A 236 4.86 0.54 -3.29
C TYR A 236 5.46 -0.72 -3.93
N LEU A 237 4.65 -1.60 -4.50
CA LEU A 237 5.13 -2.81 -5.18
C LEU A 237 6.02 -2.51 -6.40
N ASN A 238 5.78 -1.37 -7.04
CA ASN A 238 6.55 -0.85 -8.17
C ASN A 238 7.75 0.04 -7.75
N ASN A 239 8.07 0.11 -6.45
CA ASN A 239 9.15 0.93 -5.90
C ASN A 239 9.06 2.42 -6.26
N LYS A 240 7.85 2.98 -6.25
CA LYS A 240 7.60 4.41 -6.55
C LYS A 240 7.33 5.24 -5.30
N ILE A 241 6.84 4.63 -4.24
CA ILE A 241 6.50 5.30 -2.97
C ILE A 241 6.94 4.49 -1.76
N ASN A 242 7.16 5.17 -0.65
CA ASN A 242 7.31 4.55 0.67
C ASN A 242 5.93 4.39 1.34
N LEU A 243 5.83 3.44 2.28
CA LEU A 243 4.64 3.23 3.09
C LEU A 243 5.01 3.12 4.57
N PRO A 244 4.11 3.53 5.48
CA PRO A 244 4.28 3.26 6.90
C PRO A 244 4.28 1.75 7.20
N GLY A 245 4.86 1.37 8.33
CA GLY A 245 4.87 -0.02 8.81
C GLY A 245 3.46 -0.53 9.15
N LYS A 246 2.64 0.31 9.79
CA LYS A 246 1.28 -0.03 10.21
C LYS A 246 0.24 0.41 9.19
N VAL A 247 0.11 -0.35 8.10
CA VAL A 247 -0.92 -0.13 7.08
C VAL A 247 -1.69 -1.39 6.76
N VAL A 248 -2.95 -1.22 6.35
CA VAL A 248 -3.79 -2.30 5.83
C VAL A 248 -4.56 -1.84 4.59
N VAL A 249 -4.87 -2.76 3.69
CA VAL A 249 -5.87 -2.54 2.63
C VAL A 249 -7.17 -3.20 3.06
N LEU A 250 -8.29 -2.47 3.01
CA LEU A 250 -9.62 -3.01 3.27
C LEU A 250 -10.33 -3.29 1.94
N THR A 251 -10.81 -4.51 1.74
CA THR A 251 -11.52 -4.91 0.52
C THR A 251 -12.87 -5.52 0.85
N PHE A 252 -13.88 -5.24 0.02
CA PHE A 252 -15.24 -5.74 0.14
C PHE A 252 -15.67 -6.32 -1.20
N ASP A 253 -15.97 -7.60 -1.23
CA ASP A 253 -16.35 -8.28 -2.47
C ASP A 253 -17.89 -8.25 -2.68
N ASP A 254 -18.34 -8.61 -3.89
CA ASP A 254 -19.70 -8.79 -4.36
C ASP A 254 -20.52 -7.49 -4.64
N GLY A 255 -20.27 -6.38 -3.96
CA GLY A 255 -21.09 -5.18 -4.08
C GLY A 255 -22.43 -5.27 -3.35
N LEU A 256 -22.45 -5.88 -2.17
CA LEU A 256 -23.66 -6.12 -1.39
C LEU A 256 -24.20 -4.84 -0.74
N LYS A 257 -25.52 -4.70 -0.75
CA LYS A 257 -26.25 -3.57 -0.12
C LYS A 257 -25.95 -3.43 1.38
N SER A 258 -25.65 -4.52 2.06
CA SER A 258 -25.26 -4.52 3.47
C SER A 258 -23.97 -3.74 3.74
N VAL A 259 -23.06 -3.67 2.79
CA VAL A 259 -21.84 -2.87 2.87
C VAL A 259 -22.17 -1.37 2.91
N HIS A 260 -23.05 -0.91 2.02
CA HIS A 260 -23.58 0.46 2.07
C HIS A 260 -24.26 0.76 3.40
N ARG A 261 -25.06 -0.20 3.90
CA ARG A 261 -25.89 0.01 5.10
C ARG A 261 -25.08 0.04 6.41
N TYR A 262 -24.06 -0.80 6.55
CA TYR A 262 -23.37 -1.03 7.81
C TYR A 262 -21.87 -0.69 7.76
N ALA A 263 -21.15 -1.11 6.71
CA ALA A 263 -19.70 -0.87 6.65
C ALA A 263 -19.38 0.59 6.33
N TYR A 264 -20.08 1.20 5.38
CA TYR A 264 -19.83 2.57 4.93
C TYR A 264 -19.85 3.60 6.06
N PRO A 265 -20.91 3.69 6.91
CA PRO A 265 -20.92 4.66 8.00
C PRO A 265 -19.81 4.42 9.03
N ILE A 266 -19.47 3.15 9.33
CA ILE A 266 -18.40 2.80 10.27
C ILE A 266 -17.03 3.23 9.72
N LEU A 267 -16.76 2.97 8.45
CA LEU A 267 -15.51 3.38 7.81
C LEU A 267 -15.39 4.91 7.76
N LYS A 268 -16.45 5.60 7.40
CA LYS A 268 -16.50 7.06 7.32
C LYS A 268 -16.24 7.72 8.68
N GLU A 269 -16.86 7.22 9.74
CA GLU A 269 -16.65 7.68 11.11
C GLU A 269 -15.19 7.51 11.58
N ASN A 270 -14.55 6.41 11.20
CA ASN A 270 -13.15 6.15 11.53
C ASN A 270 -12.15 6.89 10.62
N GLY A 271 -12.61 7.52 9.54
CA GLY A 271 -11.76 8.16 8.53
C GLY A 271 -10.99 7.14 7.67
N PHE A 272 -11.50 5.91 7.55
CA PHE A 272 -10.89 4.84 6.77
C PHE A 272 -11.44 4.80 5.36
N ARG A 273 -10.58 4.37 4.42
CA ARG A 273 -10.92 4.10 3.02
C ARG A 273 -10.84 2.61 2.72
N ALA A 274 -11.58 2.16 1.72
CA ALA A 274 -11.63 0.77 1.31
C ALA A 274 -11.82 0.63 -0.21
N THR A 275 -11.65 -0.57 -0.74
CA THR A 275 -11.99 -0.93 -2.12
C THR A 275 -13.22 -1.82 -2.12
N ALA A 276 -14.21 -1.51 -2.97
CA ALA A 276 -15.36 -2.35 -3.21
C ALA A 276 -15.25 -3.01 -4.60
N PHE A 277 -15.10 -4.33 -4.62
CA PHE A 277 -15.10 -5.13 -5.84
C PHE A 277 -16.54 -5.50 -6.21
N ILE A 278 -17.04 -4.95 -7.31
CA ILE A 278 -18.44 -5.00 -7.69
C ILE A 278 -18.67 -6.01 -8.81
N ILE A 279 -19.64 -6.93 -8.61
CA ILE A 279 -20.18 -7.75 -9.68
C ILE A 279 -21.09 -6.87 -10.52
N SER A 280 -20.57 -6.32 -11.62
CA SER A 280 -21.24 -5.23 -12.35
C SER A 280 -22.60 -5.61 -12.96
N SER A 281 -22.84 -6.89 -13.27
CA SER A 281 -24.15 -7.37 -13.73
C SER A 281 -25.22 -7.44 -12.64
N ARG A 282 -24.86 -7.28 -11.38
CA ARG A 282 -25.79 -7.36 -10.24
C ARG A 282 -26.20 -5.99 -9.72
N ILE A 283 -25.63 -4.90 -10.22
CA ILE A 283 -25.97 -3.52 -9.86
C ILE A 283 -27.47 -3.30 -10.12
N LYS A 284 -28.16 -2.74 -9.13
CA LYS A 284 -29.59 -2.45 -9.23
C LYS A 284 -29.82 -1.04 -9.79
N ARG A 285 -30.84 -0.90 -10.63
CA ARG A 285 -31.21 0.41 -11.18
C ARG A 285 -31.71 1.36 -10.09
N HIS A 286 -32.49 0.81 -9.12
CA HIS A 286 -33.04 1.53 -7.98
C HIS A 286 -32.74 0.81 -6.67
N PRO A 287 -32.68 1.54 -5.54
CA PRO A 287 -32.52 0.94 -4.22
C PRO A 287 -33.65 -0.04 -3.89
N GLN A 288 -33.30 -1.21 -3.41
CA GLN A 288 -34.27 -2.19 -2.94
C GLN A 288 -34.62 -1.94 -1.47
N LYS A 289 -35.87 -2.26 -1.09
CA LYS A 289 -36.24 -2.29 0.34
C LYS A 289 -35.34 -3.28 1.06
N TRP A 290 -34.79 -2.88 2.23
CA TRP A 290 -33.89 -3.74 2.99
C TRP A 290 -34.57 -5.05 3.42
N ASN A 291 -33.89 -6.16 3.19
CA ASN A 291 -34.27 -7.50 3.62
C ASN A 291 -33.02 -8.29 4.05
N PRO A 292 -32.81 -8.49 5.38
CA PRO A 292 -31.64 -9.19 5.91
C PRO A 292 -31.60 -10.68 5.55
N ASP A 293 -32.74 -11.27 5.16
CA ASP A 293 -32.82 -12.70 4.79
C ASP A 293 -32.42 -12.98 3.32
N SER A 294 -31.92 -11.96 2.60
CA SER A 294 -31.56 -12.08 1.19
C SER A 294 -30.28 -11.32 0.85
N LEU A 295 -29.45 -11.90 0.01
CA LEU A 295 -28.30 -11.20 -0.56
C LEU A 295 -28.80 -10.14 -1.56
N GLN A 296 -28.78 -8.88 -1.14
CA GLN A 296 -29.15 -7.73 -1.96
C GLN A 296 -27.89 -7.00 -2.43
N PHE A 297 -27.94 -6.45 -3.63
CA PHE A 297 -26.83 -5.72 -4.25
C PHE A 297 -27.14 -4.22 -4.28
N MET A 298 -26.09 -3.42 -4.22
CA MET A 298 -26.21 -1.96 -4.28
C MET A 298 -26.79 -1.50 -5.61
N SER A 299 -27.53 -0.41 -5.54
CA SER A 299 -28.06 0.33 -6.69
C SER A 299 -27.04 1.37 -7.17
N ILE A 300 -27.32 1.96 -8.35
CA ILE A 300 -26.52 3.04 -8.93
C ILE A 300 -26.40 4.22 -7.94
N SER A 301 -27.48 4.62 -7.28
CA SER A 301 -27.43 5.73 -6.32
C SER A 301 -26.62 5.40 -5.07
N GLU A 302 -26.74 4.18 -4.55
CA GLU A 302 -25.99 3.72 -3.38
C GLU A 302 -24.48 3.60 -3.69
N LEU A 303 -24.10 3.14 -4.89
CA LEU A 303 -22.70 3.12 -5.32
C LEU A 303 -22.12 4.53 -5.47
N LYS A 304 -22.90 5.51 -5.93
CA LYS A 304 -22.45 6.91 -6.00
C LYS A 304 -22.28 7.54 -4.62
N GLU A 305 -23.13 7.17 -3.67
CA GLU A 305 -23.08 7.70 -2.30
C GLU A 305 -21.80 7.30 -1.55
N ILE A 306 -21.29 6.09 -1.78
CA ILE A 306 -20.14 5.56 -1.02
C ILE A 306 -18.76 5.94 -1.59
N GLN A 307 -18.67 6.69 -2.69
CA GLN A 307 -17.40 6.98 -3.39
C GLN A 307 -16.42 7.83 -2.58
N ASP A 308 -16.88 8.52 -1.55
CA ASP A 308 -16.01 9.27 -0.63
C ASP A 308 -15.19 8.36 0.31
N VAL A 309 -15.61 7.10 0.43
CA VAL A 309 -14.93 6.07 1.26
C VAL A 309 -14.43 4.89 0.42
N PHE A 310 -15.19 4.51 -0.61
CA PHE A 310 -14.90 3.31 -1.40
C PHE A 310 -14.40 3.63 -2.81
N ASP A 311 -13.24 3.05 -3.15
CA ASP A 311 -12.80 2.92 -4.53
C ASP A 311 -13.55 1.73 -5.18
N ILE A 312 -14.28 2.00 -6.28
CA ILE A 312 -15.12 1.02 -6.97
C ILE A 312 -14.27 0.29 -8.01
N GLN A 313 -14.12 -1.03 -7.85
CA GLN A 313 -13.29 -1.87 -8.70
C GLN A 313 -14.05 -3.14 -9.17
N SER A 314 -13.44 -3.95 -10.02
CA SER A 314 -14.12 -5.05 -10.71
C SER A 314 -14.13 -6.36 -9.92
N HIS A 315 -15.32 -6.97 -9.78
CA HIS A 315 -15.50 -8.39 -9.42
C HIS A 315 -16.14 -9.17 -10.57
N THR A 316 -15.74 -8.88 -11.80
CA THR A 316 -16.26 -9.39 -13.07
C THR A 316 -17.70 -8.92 -13.41
N HIS A 317 -18.18 -9.27 -14.59
CA HIS A 317 -19.55 -8.95 -15.00
C HIS A 317 -20.47 -10.16 -14.78
N PHE A 318 -20.33 -11.22 -15.58
CA PHE A 318 -21.15 -12.44 -15.49
C PHE A 318 -20.42 -13.66 -14.92
N LEU A 319 -19.08 -13.60 -14.79
CA LEU A 319 -18.30 -14.78 -14.44
C LEU A 319 -18.32 -15.12 -12.93
N HIS A 320 -18.99 -14.32 -12.10
CA HIS A 320 -19.16 -14.64 -10.67
C HIS A 320 -20.27 -15.67 -10.47
N ARG A 321 -20.02 -16.90 -10.94
CA ARG A 321 -20.92 -18.06 -10.84
C ARG A 321 -20.08 -19.32 -10.70
N THR A 322 -20.72 -20.39 -10.22
CA THR A 322 -20.14 -21.74 -10.20
C THR A 322 -20.86 -22.67 -11.16
N ASP A 323 -20.18 -23.70 -11.62
CA ASP A 323 -20.76 -24.83 -12.33
C ASP A 323 -21.52 -25.77 -11.36
N ASN A 324 -22.08 -26.86 -11.89
CA ASN A 324 -22.81 -27.86 -11.10
C ASN A 324 -21.92 -28.61 -10.09
N LYS A 325 -20.59 -28.55 -10.26
CA LYS A 325 -19.58 -29.11 -9.35
C LYS A 325 -19.03 -28.08 -8.37
N ARG A 326 -19.63 -26.89 -8.34
CA ARG A 326 -19.20 -25.73 -7.52
C ARG A 326 -17.83 -25.15 -7.89
N ASN A 327 -17.31 -25.42 -9.09
CA ASN A 327 -16.10 -24.77 -9.58
C ASN A 327 -16.44 -23.38 -10.16
N PRO A 328 -15.58 -22.36 -9.96
CA PRO A 328 -15.77 -21.08 -10.62
C PRO A 328 -15.82 -21.22 -12.14
N ILE A 329 -16.88 -20.74 -12.79
CA ILE A 329 -17.03 -20.86 -14.26
C ILE A 329 -15.92 -20.12 -15.03
N LEU A 330 -15.30 -19.12 -14.41
CA LEU A 330 -14.14 -18.42 -14.95
C LEU A 330 -13.05 -19.39 -15.43
N LEU A 331 -12.78 -20.46 -14.65
CA LEU A 331 -11.69 -21.40 -14.92
C LEU A 331 -11.93 -22.27 -16.17
N SER A 332 -13.18 -22.37 -16.64
CA SER A 332 -13.57 -23.18 -17.80
C SER A 332 -13.89 -22.33 -19.04
N ARG A 333 -13.80 -21.00 -18.97
CA ARG A 333 -14.08 -20.10 -20.10
C ARG A 333 -12.87 -19.94 -21.01
N SER A 334 -13.14 -19.72 -22.30
CA SER A 334 -12.10 -19.37 -23.26
C SER A 334 -11.51 -18.00 -22.94
N TYR A 335 -10.27 -17.77 -23.31
CA TYR A 335 -9.58 -16.49 -23.17
C TYR A 335 -10.42 -15.30 -23.66
N HIS A 336 -10.98 -15.37 -24.86
CA HIS A 336 -11.80 -14.30 -25.43
C HIS A 336 -13.06 -13.99 -24.59
N ASN A 337 -13.71 -15.03 -24.05
CA ASN A 337 -14.88 -14.83 -23.20
C ASN A 337 -14.52 -14.18 -21.88
N ILE A 338 -13.34 -14.48 -21.32
CA ILE A 338 -12.86 -13.86 -20.09
C ILE A 338 -12.51 -12.40 -20.34
N VAL A 339 -11.75 -12.10 -21.40
CA VAL A 339 -11.41 -10.71 -21.79
C VAL A 339 -12.69 -9.90 -22.00
N PHE A 340 -13.65 -10.42 -22.76
CA PHE A 340 -14.93 -9.75 -23.01
C PHE A 340 -15.68 -9.40 -21.72
N ASP A 341 -15.77 -10.35 -20.76
CA ASP A 341 -16.42 -10.12 -19.48
C ASP A 341 -15.70 -9.06 -18.64
N PHE A 342 -14.37 -9.11 -18.61
CA PHE A 342 -13.53 -8.17 -17.88
C PHE A 342 -13.66 -6.74 -18.42
N GLU A 343 -13.57 -6.57 -19.74
CA GLU A 343 -13.76 -5.28 -20.39
C GLU A 343 -15.19 -4.76 -20.19
N HIS A 344 -16.18 -5.64 -20.23
CA HIS A 344 -17.58 -5.26 -19.99
C HIS A 344 -17.77 -4.78 -18.56
N SER A 345 -17.16 -5.46 -17.58
CA SER A 345 -17.15 -5.02 -16.18
C SER A 345 -16.53 -3.64 -16.03
N ARG A 346 -15.35 -3.41 -16.61
CA ARG A 346 -14.66 -2.11 -16.56
C ARG A 346 -15.52 -1.00 -17.15
N ARG A 347 -16.11 -1.20 -18.32
CA ARG A 347 -17.02 -0.22 -18.96
C ARG A 347 -18.25 0.05 -18.10
N ALA A 348 -18.88 -0.97 -17.52
CA ALA A 348 -20.05 -0.79 -16.67
C ALA A 348 -19.74 0.00 -15.39
N LEU A 349 -18.54 -0.14 -14.86
CA LEU A 349 -18.09 0.53 -13.63
C LEU A 349 -17.49 1.91 -13.87
N SER A 350 -17.12 2.26 -15.11
CA SER A 350 -16.48 3.55 -15.42
C SER A 350 -17.32 4.78 -15.06
N GLN A 351 -18.63 4.63 -14.92
CA GLN A 351 -19.52 5.71 -14.43
C GLN A 351 -19.34 6.02 -12.94
N PHE A 352 -18.69 5.14 -12.18
CA PHE A 352 -18.40 5.31 -10.75
C PHE A 352 -16.92 5.59 -10.51
N ASN A 353 -16.04 4.96 -11.31
CA ASN A 353 -14.61 5.15 -11.24
C ASN A 353 -14.02 5.10 -12.66
N PRO A 354 -13.41 6.19 -13.17
CA PRO A 354 -12.77 6.20 -14.49
C PRO A 354 -11.57 5.26 -14.58
N HIS A 355 -10.98 4.87 -13.43
CA HIS A 355 -9.78 4.04 -13.32
C HIS A 355 -10.09 2.66 -12.71
N VAL A 356 -10.94 1.86 -13.36
CA VAL A 356 -11.20 0.47 -12.96
C VAL A 356 -10.04 -0.40 -13.43
N VAL A 357 -9.02 -0.56 -12.59
CA VAL A 357 -7.76 -1.24 -12.93
C VAL A 357 -7.39 -2.37 -11.97
N PHE A 358 -8.25 -2.65 -10.98
CA PHE A 358 -8.06 -3.73 -10.03
C PHE A 358 -9.17 -4.76 -10.12
N LEU A 359 -8.82 -6.04 -9.95
CA LEU A 359 -9.71 -7.18 -10.10
C LEU A 359 -9.71 -8.04 -8.83
N SER A 360 -10.88 -8.48 -8.37
CA SER A 360 -11.00 -9.63 -7.49
C SER A 360 -11.53 -10.83 -8.30
N TYR A 361 -10.79 -11.94 -8.30
CA TYR A 361 -11.26 -13.13 -9.00
C TYR A 361 -12.46 -13.75 -8.29
N PRO A 362 -13.52 -14.17 -9.02
CA PRO A 362 -14.66 -14.87 -8.46
C PRO A 362 -14.25 -16.09 -7.65
N PHE A 363 -14.67 -16.15 -6.38
CA PHE A 363 -14.32 -17.24 -5.46
C PHE A 363 -12.80 -17.42 -5.28
N GLY A 364 -12.00 -16.43 -5.67
CA GLY A 364 -10.53 -16.47 -5.68
C GLY A 364 -9.93 -17.39 -6.73
N GLY A 365 -10.75 -17.95 -7.62
CA GLY A 365 -10.31 -18.91 -8.66
C GLY A 365 -9.60 -18.21 -9.82
N PHE A 366 -8.38 -18.62 -10.11
CA PHE A 366 -7.59 -18.14 -11.26
C PHE A 366 -6.77 -19.26 -11.89
N ASN A 367 -6.40 -19.06 -13.13
CA ASN A 367 -5.43 -19.87 -13.88
C ASN A 367 -4.65 -18.94 -14.84
N GLN A 368 -3.69 -19.48 -15.57
CA GLN A 368 -2.87 -18.66 -16.47
C GLN A 368 -3.71 -17.92 -17.53
N THR A 369 -4.75 -18.58 -18.06
CA THR A 369 -5.67 -17.96 -19.03
C THR A 369 -6.38 -16.73 -18.43
N ALA A 370 -6.84 -16.80 -17.17
CA ALA A 370 -7.48 -15.69 -16.48
C ALA A 370 -6.48 -14.56 -16.17
N ILE A 371 -5.24 -14.88 -15.81
CA ILE A 371 -4.17 -13.89 -15.60
C ILE A 371 -3.87 -13.16 -16.91
N ASP A 372 -3.68 -13.87 -18.00
CA ASP A 372 -3.37 -13.25 -19.31
C ASP A 372 -4.55 -12.42 -19.82
N ALA A 373 -5.78 -12.86 -19.58
CA ALA A 373 -6.97 -12.09 -19.87
C ALA A 373 -7.08 -10.81 -19.02
N ALA A 374 -6.71 -10.87 -17.73
CA ALA A 374 -6.70 -9.70 -16.87
C ALA A 374 -5.69 -8.63 -17.34
N LYS A 375 -4.49 -9.07 -17.72
CA LYS A 375 -3.47 -8.20 -18.33
C LYS A 375 -3.98 -7.53 -19.61
N ASN A 376 -4.55 -8.33 -20.50
CA ASN A 376 -5.04 -7.84 -21.79
C ASN A 376 -6.22 -6.87 -21.60
N ALA A 377 -7.10 -7.13 -20.65
CA ALA A 377 -8.21 -6.24 -20.31
C ALA A 377 -7.76 -4.96 -19.58
N GLY A 378 -6.47 -4.78 -19.31
CA GLY A 378 -5.89 -3.58 -18.70
C GLY A 378 -6.07 -3.50 -17.17
N PHE A 379 -6.16 -4.63 -16.48
CA PHE A 379 -6.01 -4.67 -15.03
C PHE A 379 -4.53 -4.62 -14.67
N HIS A 380 -4.20 -3.95 -13.56
CA HIS A 380 -2.84 -3.80 -13.03
C HIS A 380 -2.58 -4.78 -11.90
N LEU A 381 -3.55 -4.95 -11.00
CA LEU A 381 -3.49 -5.88 -9.88
C LEU A 381 -4.72 -6.78 -9.87
N ALA A 382 -4.54 -8.02 -9.39
CA ALA A 382 -5.65 -8.90 -9.11
C ALA A 382 -5.45 -9.62 -7.76
N VAL A 383 -6.52 -9.65 -6.96
CA VAL A 383 -6.53 -10.30 -5.65
C VAL A 383 -7.23 -11.65 -5.68
N THR A 384 -6.79 -12.54 -4.82
CA THR A 384 -7.25 -13.93 -4.72
C THR A 384 -7.82 -14.22 -3.33
N THR A 385 -8.11 -15.49 -3.05
CA THR A 385 -8.44 -16.02 -1.71
C THR A 385 -7.26 -16.73 -1.05
N MET A 386 -6.09 -16.74 -1.68
CA MET A 386 -4.89 -17.29 -1.06
C MET A 386 -4.55 -16.49 0.20
N GLN A 387 -4.37 -17.20 1.33
CA GLN A 387 -4.08 -16.57 2.60
C GLN A 387 -2.64 -16.06 2.66
N GLY A 388 -2.46 -14.86 3.18
CA GLY A 388 -1.15 -14.26 3.40
C GLY A 388 -1.12 -12.75 3.23
N LYS A 389 0.06 -12.18 3.37
CA LYS A 389 0.35 -10.76 3.19
C LYS A 389 1.10 -10.54 1.88
N VAL A 390 1.00 -9.33 1.35
CA VAL A 390 1.61 -8.93 0.08
C VAL A 390 2.99 -8.34 0.34
N LYS A 391 3.97 -8.74 -0.47
CA LYS A 391 5.36 -8.27 -0.40
C LYS A 391 5.83 -7.76 -1.76
N PRO A 392 6.83 -6.87 -1.80
CA PRO A 392 7.54 -6.57 -3.03
C PRO A 392 8.01 -7.85 -3.73
N GLY A 393 7.79 -7.93 -5.06
CA GLY A 393 8.12 -9.10 -5.87
C GLY A 393 7.04 -10.18 -5.95
N ASP A 394 5.96 -10.08 -5.18
CA ASP A 394 4.78 -10.94 -5.41
C ASP A 394 4.18 -10.67 -6.80
N ASN A 395 3.61 -11.70 -7.41
CA ASN A 395 2.94 -11.53 -8.70
C ASN A 395 1.71 -10.62 -8.53
N PRO A 396 1.66 -9.46 -9.22
CA PRO A 396 0.58 -8.49 -9.05
C PRO A 396 -0.80 -9.04 -9.42
N TYR A 397 -0.85 -10.12 -10.21
CA TYR A 397 -2.12 -10.75 -10.62
C TYR A 397 -2.56 -11.91 -9.72
N THR A 398 -1.87 -12.17 -8.61
CA THR A 398 -2.21 -13.25 -7.68
C THR A 398 -1.99 -12.84 -6.22
N LEU A 399 -2.33 -11.60 -5.88
CA LEU A 399 -2.10 -11.06 -4.55
C LEU A 399 -2.92 -11.81 -3.50
N LYS A 400 -2.26 -12.10 -2.38
CA LYS A 400 -2.84 -12.78 -1.22
C LYS A 400 -3.72 -11.83 -0.43
N ARG A 401 -4.72 -12.40 0.26
CA ARG A 401 -5.57 -11.65 1.19
C ARG A 401 -5.71 -12.39 2.52
N LEU A 402 -6.17 -11.68 3.53
CA LEU A 402 -6.55 -12.24 4.83
C LEU A 402 -8.06 -12.12 4.99
N TYR A 403 -8.73 -13.24 5.10
CA TYR A 403 -10.13 -13.27 5.48
C TYR A 403 -10.28 -12.94 6.95
N ILE A 404 -11.12 -11.98 7.28
CA ILE A 404 -11.58 -11.75 8.65
C ILE A 404 -12.94 -12.41 8.76
N LEU A 405 -12.96 -13.53 9.45
CA LEU A 405 -14.14 -14.37 9.55
C LEU A 405 -15.04 -13.90 10.71
N ARG A 406 -16.31 -14.25 10.64
CA ARG A 406 -17.28 -13.98 11.71
C ARG A 406 -16.83 -14.45 13.09
N THR A 407 -16.10 -15.57 13.14
CA THR A 407 -15.61 -16.20 14.35
C THR A 407 -14.30 -15.61 14.87
N ASP A 408 -13.67 -14.71 14.12
CA ASP A 408 -12.40 -14.13 14.52
C ASP A 408 -12.60 -13.12 15.64
N SER A 409 -11.91 -13.35 16.74
CA SER A 409 -11.78 -12.37 17.81
C SER A 409 -10.80 -11.25 17.44
N ILE A 410 -10.82 -10.15 18.18
CA ILE A 410 -9.82 -9.07 18.00
C ILE A 410 -8.38 -9.59 18.16
N PRO A 411 -8.05 -10.43 19.20
CA PRO A 411 -6.72 -11.04 19.26
C PRO A 411 -6.34 -11.86 18.01
N THR A 412 -7.27 -12.65 17.46
CA THR A 412 -7.03 -13.42 16.23
C THR A 412 -6.76 -12.53 15.02
N MET A 413 -7.54 -11.46 14.88
CA MET A 413 -7.31 -10.47 13.84
C MET A 413 -5.95 -9.79 14.02
N ALA A 414 -5.65 -9.35 15.24
CA ALA A 414 -4.40 -8.70 15.59
C ALA A 414 -3.18 -9.56 15.24
N GLU A 415 -3.22 -10.85 15.57
CA GLU A 415 -2.16 -11.80 15.22
C GLU A 415 -1.97 -11.95 13.72
N ARG A 416 -3.05 -11.98 12.94
CA ARG A 416 -2.98 -12.11 11.48
C ARG A 416 -2.39 -10.89 10.79
N ILE A 417 -2.71 -9.68 11.28
CA ILE A 417 -2.28 -8.43 10.63
C ILE A 417 -0.95 -7.91 11.16
N ALA A 418 -0.59 -8.20 12.42
CA ALA A 418 0.62 -7.71 13.04
C ALA A 418 1.87 -8.20 12.29
N ASN A 419 2.90 -7.38 12.28
CA ASN A 419 4.23 -7.82 11.87
C ASN A 419 4.90 -8.64 12.97
N GLU A 420 4.65 -8.27 14.24
CA GLU A 420 5.10 -9.00 15.41
C GLU A 420 4.09 -10.11 15.82
N PRO A 421 4.54 -11.20 16.46
CA PRO A 421 3.64 -12.21 17.04
C PRO A 421 2.69 -11.60 18.07
N ALA A 422 1.44 -12.10 18.12
CA ALA A 422 0.42 -11.65 19.07
C ALA A 422 0.87 -11.73 20.56
N SER A 423 1.82 -12.63 20.87
CA SER A 423 2.42 -12.73 22.20
C SER A 423 3.15 -11.46 22.67
N ARG A 424 3.53 -10.58 21.73
CA ARG A 424 4.19 -9.30 22.02
C ARG A 424 3.22 -8.11 22.05
N LEU A 425 1.95 -8.33 21.74
CA LEU A 425 0.95 -7.29 21.86
C LEU A 425 0.72 -6.93 23.34
N PRO A 426 0.37 -5.65 23.64
CA PRO A 426 -0.03 -5.23 24.97
C PRO A 426 -1.14 -6.12 25.56
N LEU A 427 -1.13 -6.35 26.88
CA LEU A 427 -2.07 -7.25 27.54
C LEU A 427 -3.55 -6.94 27.27
N HIS A 428 -3.91 -5.67 27.08
CA HIS A 428 -5.27 -5.25 26.77
C HIS A 428 -5.71 -5.54 25.33
N LEU A 429 -4.78 -5.95 24.46
CA LEU A 429 -5.03 -6.33 23.06
C LEU A 429 -4.85 -7.83 22.78
N ARG A 430 -4.50 -8.62 23.83
CA ARG A 430 -4.31 -10.08 23.74
C ARG A 430 -5.60 -10.87 23.90
#